data_7363d8dad9013a7c9ab8180d00516a45
#
_entry.id   7363d8dad9013a7c9ab8180d00516a45
#
_cell.length_a   1.000
_cell.length_b   1.000
_cell.length_c   1.000
_cell.angle_alpha   90.00
_cell.angle_beta   90.00
_cell.angle_gamma   90.00
#
_symmetry.space_group_name_H-M   'P 1'
#
loop_
_entity.id
_entity.type
_entity.pdbx_description
1 polymer ?
#
loop_
_entity_poly.entity_id
_entity_poly.type
_entity_poly.pdbx_seq_one_letter_code
_entity_poly.pdbx_strand_id
1 'polypeptide(L)'
;MIYVFLAQGFEESEAIVPIDCLRRCEKQVVTVGIGDNIITGSHGITIVTDIEDTDAVFDSSLEMIVLPGGMPGTLNLEKSPIVNAAIDYCTANNLYIGAICAAPSILGHKGLLNGKKAVCFPGYEQELTGAYIQDEYAVIDGKIITARSAGAAIDFGLKLVEALVSKEASIKLGDSLVWHRK
;
A
#
# COMPACT_ATOMS: atom_id res chain seq x y z
N MET A 1 -7.17 -11.28 -6.09
CA MET A 1 -7.74 -9.91 -5.95
C MET A 1 -6.91 -9.08 -4.99
N ILE A 2 -6.82 -7.77 -5.23
CA ILE A 2 -6.05 -6.84 -4.39
C ILE A 2 -6.97 -5.68 -4.02
N TYR A 3 -7.06 -5.33 -2.73
CA TYR A 3 -7.74 -4.12 -2.29
C TYR A 3 -6.75 -2.97 -2.10
N VAL A 4 -7.06 -1.80 -2.66
CA VAL A 4 -6.38 -0.54 -2.37
C VAL A 4 -7.35 0.36 -1.63
N PHE A 5 -7.10 0.58 -0.34
CA PHE A 5 -7.98 1.38 0.51
C PHE A 5 -7.67 2.87 0.37
N LEU A 6 -8.69 3.66 0.07
CA LEU A 6 -8.59 5.09 -0.16
C LEU A 6 -9.49 5.84 0.82
N ALA A 7 -8.90 6.73 1.59
CA ALA A 7 -9.63 7.60 2.51
C ALA A 7 -9.43 9.07 2.14
N GLN A 8 -10.33 9.95 2.52
CA GLN A 8 -10.20 11.40 2.30
C GLN A 8 -8.83 11.90 2.74
N GLY A 9 -8.12 12.59 1.85
CA GLY A 9 -6.77 13.08 2.07
C GLY A 9 -5.64 12.07 1.82
N PHE A 10 -5.89 11.00 1.05
CA PHE A 10 -4.83 10.10 0.57
C PHE A 10 -3.85 10.84 -0.36
N GLU A 11 -2.64 10.36 -0.53
CA GLU A 11 -1.70 10.90 -1.51
C GLU A 11 -1.92 10.23 -2.87
N GLU A 12 -2.19 11.04 -3.88
CA GLU A 12 -2.71 10.59 -5.18
C GLU A 12 -1.73 9.70 -5.93
N SER A 13 -0.45 10.07 -5.99
CA SER A 13 0.56 9.28 -6.72
C SER A 13 0.87 7.96 -6.01
N GLU A 14 0.80 7.94 -4.68
CA GLU A 14 1.04 6.75 -3.86
C GLU A 14 -0.08 5.69 -4.00
N ALA A 15 -1.25 6.11 -4.45
CA ALA A 15 -2.36 5.23 -4.79
C ALA A 15 -2.37 4.83 -6.27
N ILE A 16 -2.38 5.83 -7.17
CA ILE A 16 -2.63 5.61 -8.59
C ILE A 16 -1.48 4.85 -9.27
N VAL A 17 -0.22 5.17 -8.94
CA VAL A 17 0.93 4.51 -9.55
C VAL A 17 0.99 3.00 -9.22
N PRO A 18 0.85 2.56 -7.96
CA PRO A 18 0.80 1.13 -7.66
C PRO A 18 -0.39 0.41 -8.30
N ILE A 19 -1.56 1.06 -8.38
CA ILE A 19 -2.74 0.51 -9.07
C ILE A 19 -2.41 0.25 -10.54
N ASP A 20 -1.83 1.23 -11.24
CA ASP A 20 -1.42 1.10 -12.65
C ASP A 20 -0.40 -0.02 -12.83
N CYS A 21 0.64 -0.09 -11.98
CA CYS A 21 1.65 -1.15 -12.00
C CYS A 21 1.03 -2.55 -11.89
N LEU A 22 0.13 -2.74 -10.93
CA LEU A 22 -0.53 -4.02 -10.69
C LEU A 22 -1.49 -4.40 -11.83
N ARG A 23 -2.28 -3.44 -12.34
CA ARG A 23 -3.20 -3.67 -13.47
C ARG A 23 -2.45 -3.97 -14.76
N ARG A 24 -1.28 -3.37 -15.03
CA ARG A 24 -0.39 -3.71 -16.16
C ARG A 24 0.10 -5.16 -16.10
N CYS A 25 0.20 -5.74 -14.91
CA CYS A 25 0.55 -7.14 -14.70
C CYS A 25 -0.70 -8.04 -14.53
N GLU A 26 -1.83 -7.62 -15.10
CA GLU A 26 -3.10 -8.37 -15.15
C GLU A 26 -3.65 -8.77 -13.77
N LYS A 27 -3.26 -8.04 -12.71
CA LYS A 27 -3.81 -8.25 -11.38
C LYS A 27 -5.18 -7.59 -11.26
N GLN A 28 -6.12 -8.31 -10.64
CA GLN A 28 -7.42 -7.76 -10.29
C GLN A 28 -7.27 -6.81 -9.10
N VAL A 29 -7.30 -5.52 -9.37
CA VAL A 29 -7.22 -4.45 -8.35
C VAL A 29 -8.58 -3.80 -8.21
N VAL A 30 -9.07 -3.73 -6.98
CA VAL A 30 -10.31 -3.08 -6.57
C VAL A 30 -9.96 -1.95 -5.61
N THR A 31 -10.35 -0.74 -5.97
CA THR A 31 -10.23 0.44 -5.08
C THR A 31 -11.41 0.48 -4.13
N VAL A 32 -11.13 0.67 -2.84
CA VAL A 32 -12.13 0.66 -1.76
C VAL A 32 -12.15 2.03 -1.11
N GLY A 33 -13.25 2.76 -1.23
CA GLY A 33 -13.44 4.06 -0.61
C GLY A 33 -13.91 3.93 0.83
N ILE A 34 -13.27 4.64 1.76
CA ILE A 34 -13.62 4.63 3.18
C ILE A 34 -14.70 5.66 3.46
N GLY A 35 -15.89 5.17 3.80
CA GLY A 35 -17.07 5.95 4.15
C GLY A 35 -17.81 6.62 2.98
N ASP A 36 -17.25 6.60 1.78
CA ASP A 36 -17.84 7.11 0.53
C ASP A 36 -17.11 6.49 -0.65
N ASN A 37 -17.74 6.42 -1.83
CA ASN A 37 -17.08 6.02 -3.07
C ASN A 37 -16.44 7.21 -3.81
N ILE A 38 -16.66 8.45 -3.39
CA ILE A 38 -16.06 9.67 -3.94
C ILE A 38 -14.98 10.17 -2.98
N ILE A 39 -13.73 9.89 -3.29
CA ILE A 39 -12.59 10.16 -2.40
C ILE A 39 -11.71 11.25 -3.01
N THR A 40 -11.45 12.30 -2.25
CA THR A 40 -10.55 13.39 -2.65
C THR A 40 -9.20 13.25 -1.94
N GLY A 41 -8.14 13.26 -2.72
CA GLY A 41 -6.77 13.19 -2.22
C GLY A 41 -6.30 14.49 -1.56
N SER A 42 -5.11 14.45 -0.98
CA SER A 42 -4.50 15.56 -0.25
C SER A 42 -4.17 16.78 -1.12
N HIS A 43 -4.10 16.59 -2.44
CA HIS A 43 -3.84 17.65 -3.43
C HIS A 43 -5.06 17.97 -4.28
N GLY A 44 -6.26 17.55 -3.86
CA GLY A 44 -7.55 17.94 -4.45
C GLY A 44 -7.97 17.14 -5.68
N ILE A 45 -7.28 16.05 -6.03
CA ILE A 45 -7.72 15.16 -7.11
C ILE A 45 -8.76 14.20 -6.55
N THR A 46 -9.97 14.26 -7.10
CA THR A 46 -11.07 13.38 -6.70
C THR A 46 -11.15 12.17 -7.61
N ILE A 47 -11.31 11.00 -7.01
CA ILE A 47 -11.52 9.73 -7.71
C ILE A 47 -12.79 9.06 -7.23
N VAL A 48 -13.41 8.27 -8.12
CA VAL A 48 -14.50 7.37 -7.79
C VAL A 48 -13.89 5.99 -7.61
N THR A 49 -14.09 5.39 -6.45
CA THR A 49 -13.60 4.04 -6.14
C THR A 49 -14.52 2.97 -6.75
N ASP A 50 -13.99 1.77 -6.95
CA ASP A 50 -14.74 0.65 -7.52
C ASP A 50 -15.86 0.20 -6.57
N ILE A 51 -15.62 0.24 -5.25
CA ILE A 51 -16.59 -0.11 -4.20
C ILE A 51 -16.44 0.80 -2.97
N GLU A 52 -17.46 0.82 -2.12
CA GLU A 52 -17.37 1.38 -0.77
C GLU A 52 -16.85 0.32 0.24
N ASP A 53 -16.39 0.76 1.39
CA ASP A 53 -15.83 -0.11 2.43
C ASP A 53 -16.87 -1.11 2.99
N THR A 54 -18.14 -0.77 2.95
CA THR A 54 -19.26 -1.65 3.34
C THR A 54 -19.43 -2.88 2.44
N ASP A 55 -18.93 -2.81 1.19
CA ASP A 55 -19.01 -3.88 0.21
C ASP A 55 -17.75 -4.76 0.17
N ALA A 56 -16.73 -4.39 0.95
CA ALA A 56 -15.48 -5.14 0.99
C ALA A 56 -15.64 -6.49 1.69
N VAL A 57 -15.35 -7.58 0.97
CA VAL A 57 -15.41 -8.96 1.50
C VAL A 57 -14.01 -9.56 1.53
N PHE A 58 -13.66 -10.16 2.67
CA PHE A 58 -12.37 -10.84 2.83
C PHE A 58 -12.58 -12.35 2.73
N ASP A 59 -12.16 -12.92 1.61
CA ASP A 59 -12.25 -14.34 1.32
C ASP A 59 -10.96 -14.88 0.68
N SER A 60 -10.97 -16.12 0.24
CA SER A 60 -9.81 -16.80 -0.34
C SER A 60 -9.32 -16.21 -1.66
N SER A 61 -10.04 -15.27 -2.27
CA SER A 61 -9.61 -14.57 -3.48
C SER A 61 -8.68 -13.39 -3.18
N LEU A 62 -8.64 -12.92 -1.93
CA LEU A 62 -7.77 -11.82 -1.52
C LEU A 62 -6.30 -12.27 -1.48
N GLU A 63 -5.43 -11.54 -2.16
CA GLU A 63 -3.99 -11.81 -2.23
C GLU A 63 -3.17 -10.74 -1.47
N MET A 64 -3.67 -9.49 -1.46
CA MET A 64 -2.95 -8.35 -0.92
C MET A 64 -3.91 -7.21 -0.57
N ILE A 65 -3.52 -6.40 0.41
CA ILE A 65 -4.06 -5.06 0.63
C ILE A 65 -2.96 -4.02 0.45
N VAL A 66 -3.34 -2.80 0.00
CA VAL A 66 -2.42 -1.67 -0.19
C VAL A 66 -2.98 -0.44 0.53
N LEU A 67 -2.12 0.21 1.31
CA LEU A 67 -2.40 1.38 2.11
C LEU A 67 -1.54 2.55 1.62
N PRO A 68 -2.07 3.49 0.82
CA PRO A 68 -1.39 4.72 0.46
C PRO A 68 -1.21 5.63 1.69
N GLY A 69 -0.26 6.54 1.60
CA GLY A 69 -0.08 7.58 2.60
C GLY A 69 -0.95 8.82 2.33
N GLY A 70 -0.39 9.98 2.65
CA GLY A 70 -1.08 11.25 2.64
C GLY A 70 -1.74 11.58 3.98
N MET A 71 -1.90 12.89 4.25
CA MET A 71 -2.57 13.38 5.45
C MET A 71 -3.77 14.26 5.07
N PRO A 72 -4.93 14.04 5.69
CA PRO A 72 -5.21 13.11 6.81
C PRO A 72 -5.53 11.65 6.40
N GLY A 73 -5.28 11.25 5.13
CA GLY A 73 -5.63 9.94 4.59
C GLY A 73 -5.14 8.77 5.47
N THR A 74 -3.86 8.78 5.86
CA THR A 74 -3.29 7.74 6.74
C THR A 74 -4.03 7.64 8.07
N LEU A 75 -4.36 8.77 8.71
CA LEU A 75 -5.11 8.77 9.98
C LEU A 75 -6.54 8.25 9.81
N ASN A 76 -7.16 8.53 8.65
CA ASN A 76 -8.49 8.04 8.33
C ASN A 76 -8.47 6.53 8.06
N LEU A 77 -7.46 6.02 7.37
CA LEU A 77 -7.25 4.58 7.19
C LEU A 77 -7.03 3.87 8.53
N GLU A 78 -6.19 4.42 9.41
CA GLU A 78 -5.88 3.82 10.71
C GLU A 78 -7.12 3.70 11.61
N LYS A 79 -8.00 4.71 11.57
CA LYS A 79 -9.25 4.72 12.34
C LYS A 79 -10.34 3.82 11.76
N SER A 80 -10.22 3.41 10.51
CA SER A 80 -11.24 2.63 9.81
C SER A 80 -11.31 1.20 10.34
N PRO A 81 -12.49 0.76 10.85
CA PRO A 81 -12.66 -0.63 11.30
C PRO A 81 -12.43 -1.65 10.20
N ILE A 82 -12.82 -1.34 8.96
CA ILE A 82 -12.67 -2.27 7.83
C ILE A 82 -11.20 -2.41 7.42
N VAL A 83 -10.41 -1.34 7.44
CA VAL A 83 -8.97 -1.40 7.19
C VAL A 83 -8.28 -2.23 8.27
N ASN A 84 -8.65 -2.03 9.54
CA ASN A 84 -8.12 -2.84 10.64
C ASN A 84 -8.47 -4.31 10.48
N ALA A 85 -9.71 -4.63 10.13
CA ALA A 85 -10.13 -6.01 9.86
C ALA A 85 -9.39 -6.62 8.65
N ALA A 86 -9.15 -5.84 7.60
CA ALA A 86 -8.37 -6.28 6.43
C ALA A 86 -6.92 -6.61 6.80
N ILE A 87 -6.27 -5.77 7.61
CA ILE A 87 -4.90 -6.02 8.10
C ILE A 87 -4.86 -7.30 8.93
N ASP A 88 -5.82 -7.47 9.84
CA ASP A 88 -5.90 -8.64 10.70
C ASP A 88 -6.17 -9.93 9.88
N TYR A 89 -7.06 -9.85 8.89
CA TYR A 89 -7.32 -10.93 7.96
C TYR A 89 -6.06 -11.31 7.15
N CYS A 90 -5.36 -10.34 6.58
CA CYS A 90 -4.13 -10.59 5.82
C CYS A 90 -3.05 -11.21 6.70
N THR A 91 -2.91 -10.75 7.93
CA THR A 91 -1.94 -11.29 8.89
C THR A 91 -2.27 -12.74 9.25
N ALA A 92 -3.54 -13.03 9.58
CA ALA A 92 -3.98 -14.38 9.95
C ALA A 92 -3.86 -15.40 8.80
N ASN A 93 -4.03 -14.94 7.55
CA ASN A 93 -3.99 -15.80 6.35
C ASN A 93 -2.66 -15.73 5.59
N ASN A 94 -1.62 -15.09 6.16
CA ASN A 94 -0.30 -14.95 5.55
C ASN A 94 -0.35 -14.32 4.15
N LEU A 95 -1.22 -13.31 3.95
CA LEU A 95 -1.36 -12.53 2.73
C LEU A 95 -0.44 -11.30 2.75
N TYR A 96 -0.26 -10.66 1.61
CA TYR A 96 0.60 -9.49 1.50
C TYR A 96 -0.08 -8.20 2.01
N ILE A 97 0.73 -7.32 2.59
CA ILE A 97 0.32 -5.97 3.00
C ILE A 97 1.35 -4.99 2.46
N GLY A 98 0.90 -4.10 1.58
CA GLY A 98 1.70 -2.97 1.09
C GLY A 98 1.31 -1.69 1.82
N ALA A 99 2.31 -0.89 2.26
CA ALA A 99 2.08 0.41 2.87
C ALA A 99 3.18 1.40 2.46
N ILE A 100 2.81 2.64 2.14
CA ILE A 100 3.77 3.64 1.66
C ILE A 100 3.68 4.95 2.45
N CYS A 101 4.79 5.68 2.54
CA CYS A 101 4.87 7.03 3.11
C CYS A 101 4.61 7.03 4.62
N ALA A 102 3.51 7.63 5.08
CA ALA A 102 3.10 7.60 6.48
C ALA A 102 2.37 6.29 6.85
N ALA A 103 1.76 5.59 5.89
CA ALA A 103 0.93 4.42 6.17
C ALA A 103 1.65 3.22 6.83
N PRO A 104 2.98 3.00 6.69
CA PRO A 104 3.69 2.00 7.48
C PRO A 104 3.55 2.19 9.00
N SER A 105 3.25 3.42 9.49
CA SER A 105 2.97 3.65 10.92
C SER A 105 1.79 2.83 11.43
N ILE A 106 0.76 2.62 10.60
CA ILE A 106 -0.42 1.79 10.94
C ILE A 106 0.03 0.37 11.30
N LEU A 107 0.97 -0.18 10.52
CA LEU A 107 1.53 -1.51 10.77
C LEU A 107 2.46 -1.52 11.99
N GLY A 108 3.19 -0.42 12.21
CA GLY A 108 4.04 -0.22 13.40
C GLY A 108 3.21 -0.21 14.68
N HIS A 109 2.11 0.55 14.73
CA HIS A 109 1.20 0.63 15.86
C HIS A 109 0.52 -0.73 16.17
N LYS A 110 0.31 -1.56 15.15
CA LYS A 110 -0.18 -2.94 15.31
C LYS A 110 0.92 -3.94 15.68
N GLY A 111 2.18 -3.51 15.83
CA GLY A 111 3.32 -4.37 16.17
C GLY A 111 3.76 -5.33 15.06
N LEU A 112 3.25 -5.17 13.85
CA LEU A 112 3.50 -6.06 12.70
C LEU A 112 4.91 -5.88 12.10
N LEU A 113 5.59 -4.78 12.43
CA LEU A 113 6.93 -4.46 11.94
C LEU A 113 8.04 -4.90 12.89
N ASN A 114 7.72 -5.46 14.05
CA ASN A 114 8.73 -5.90 15.02
C ASN A 114 9.67 -6.95 14.41
N GLY A 115 10.98 -6.65 14.42
CA GLY A 115 12.03 -7.50 13.84
C GLY A 115 12.07 -7.52 12.30
N LYS A 116 11.31 -6.65 11.61
CA LYS A 116 11.27 -6.58 10.16
C LYS A 116 12.03 -5.37 9.61
N LYS A 117 12.57 -5.52 8.42
CA LYS A 117 13.08 -4.41 7.62
C LYS A 117 11.90 -3.59 7.11
N ALA A 118 11.96 -2.28 7.29
CA ALA A 118 10.90 -1.38 6.82
C ALA A 118 11.46 0.00 6.45
N VAL A 119 10.68 0.72 5.65
CA VAL A 119 10.90 2.13 5.31
C VAL A 119 9.58 2.89 5.45
N CYS A 120 9.68 4.19 5.67
CA CYS A 120 8.53 5.09 5.73
C CYS A 120 8.92 6.50 5.26
N PHE A 121 7.98 7.43 5.30
CA PHE A 121 8.27 8.85 5.09
C PHE A 121 9.24 9.35 6.17
N PRO A 122 10.26 10.16 5.81
CA PRO A 122 11.21 10.72 6.76
C PRO A 122 10.51 11.45 7.92
N GLY A 123 10.86 11.05 9.14
CA GLY A 123 10.26 11.57 10.37
C GLY A 123 9.19 10.66 11.00
N TYR A 124 8.81 9.56 10.32
CA TYR A 124 7.88 8.55 10.84
C TYR A 124 8.57 7.29 11.36
N GLU A 125 9.90 7.26 11.40
CA GLU A 125 10.67 6.06 11.78
C GLU A 125 10.34 5.58 13.21
N GLN A 126 10.04 6.50 14.11
CA GLN A 126 9.70 6.17 15.50
C GLN A 126 8.34 5.47 15.65
N GLU A 127 7.43 5.67 14.68
CA GLU A 127 6.13 5.02 14.64
C GLU A 127 6.24 3.55 14.19
N LEU A 128 7.37 3.15 13.58
CA LEU A 128 7.63 1.79 13.14
C LEU A 128 8.25 0.95 14.26
N THR A 129 7.55 0.79 15.36
CA THR A 129 8.04 0.17 16.60
C THR A 129 8.68 -1.20 16.34
N GLY A 130 9.97 -1.32 16.71
CA GLY A 130 10.73 -2.58 16.59
C GLY A 130 11.22 -2.93 15.19
N ALA A 131 11.01 -2.07 14.20
CA ALA A 131 11.49 -2.28 12.84
C ALA A 131 13.00 -1.98 12.70
N TYR A 132 13.65 -2.66 11.76
CA TYR A 132 14.98 -2.32 11.26
C TYR A 132 14.84 -1.35 10.09
N ILE A 133 14.95 -0.05 10.36
CA ILE A 133 14.79 0.99 9.34
C ILE A 133 15.88 0.87 8.28
N GLN A 134 15.48 0.86 7.01
CA GLN A 134 16.38 0.76 5.86
C GLN A 134 16.51 2.11 5.15
N ASP A 135 17.63 2.33 4.47
CA ASP A 135 17.84 3.47 3.59
C ASP A 135 17.62 3.06 2.12
N GLU A 136 16.41 2.60 1.83
CA GLU A 136 15.97 2.17 0.51
C GLU A 136 14.67 2.89 0.11
N TYR A 137 14.31 2.87 -1.16
CA TYR A 137 13.05 3.46 -1.62
C TYR A 137 11.85 2.59 -1.31
N ALA A 138 12.01 1.27 -1.41
CA ALA A 138 10.99 0.29 -1.07
C ALA A 138 11.64 -1.04 -0.66
N VAL A 139 11.04 -1.72 0.32
CA VAL A 139 11.54 -2.96 0.95
C VAL A 139 10.44 -4.01 0.99
N ILE A 140 10.82 -5.27 0.73
CA ILE A 140 10.00 -6.45 1.03
C ILE A 140 10.62 -7.18 2.21
N ASP A 141 9.86 -7.45 3.26
CA ASP A 141 10.24 -8.38 4.31
C ASP A 141 9.08 -9.33 4.64
N GLY A 142 9.23 -10.58 4.18
CA GLY A 142 8.17 -11.58 4.25
C GLY A 142 6.93 -11.16 3.47
N LYS A 143 5.84 -10.95 4.17
CA LYS A 143 4.55 -10.53 3.58
C LYS A 143 4.27 -9.03 3.67
N ILE A 144 5.22 -8.25 4.17
CA ILE A 144 5.07 -6.80 4.29
C ILE A 144 5.96 -6.09 3.28
N ILE A 145 5.38 -5.17 2.54
CA ILE A 145 6.06 -4.30 1.59
C ILE A 145 5.88 -2.87 2.05
N THR A 146 6.99 -2.16 2.27
CA THR A 146 6.95 -0.75 2.65
C THR A 146 7.74 0.12 1.68
N ALA A 147 7.33 1.39 1.52
CA ALA A 147 8.01 2.36 0.68
C ALA A 147 8.02 3.77 1.30
N ARG A 148 8.95 4.63 0.85
CA ARG A 148 9.26 5.92 1.51
C ARG A 148 8.19 6.98 1.31
N SER A 149 7.82 7.28 0.08
CA SER A 149 6.98 8.44 -0.25
C SER A 149 6.55 8.45 -1.71
N ALA A 150 5.81 9.47 -2.13
CA ALA A 150 5.40 9.73 -3.51
C ALA A 150 6.54 9.57 -4.53
N GLY A 151 7.74 10.04 -4.20
CA GLY A 151 8.92 9.84 -5.05
C GLY A 151 9.36 8.38 -5.22
N ALA A 152 8.85 7.46 -4.42
CA ALA A 152 9.10 6.02 -4.49
C ALA A 152 7.87 5.22 -4.98
N ALA A 153 6.84 5.88 -5.50
CA ALA A 153 5.59 5.21 -5.88
C ALA A 153 5.78 4.14 -6.96
N ILE A 154 6.68 4.37 -7.94
CA ILE A 154 7.00 3.36 -8.96
C ILE A 154 7.78 2.20 -8.32
N ASP A 155 8.80 2.47 -7.48
CA ASP A 155 9.54 1.42 -6.77
C ASP A 155 8.60 0.56 -5.93
N PHE A 156 7.64 1.19 -5.26
CA PHE A 156 6.60 0.50 -4.49
C PHE A 156 5.77 -0.41 -5.40
N GLY A 157 5.22 0.12 -6.49
CA GLY A 157 4.46 -0.66 -7.47
C GLY A 157 5.26 -1.85 -8.01
N LEU A 158 6.53 -1.65 -8.34
CA LEU A 158 7.44 -2.71 -8.79
C LEU A 158 7.66 -3.78 -7.70
N LYS A 159 7.78 -3.38 -6.42
CA LYS A 159 7.92 -4.31 -5.30
C LYS A 159 6.63 -5.10 -5.03
N LEU A 160 5.46 -4.50 -5.20
CA LEU A 160 4.18 -5.23 -5.12
C LEU A 160 4.08 -6.28 -6.23
N VAL A 161 4.48 -5.94 -7.45
CA VAL A 161 4.54 -6.90 -8.57
C VAL A 161 5.57 -7.99 -8.33
N GLU A 162 6.77 -7.66 -7.82
CA GLU A 162 7.78 -8.64 -7.43
C GLU A 162 7.23 -9.67 -6.43
N ALA A 163 6.49 -9.21 -5.42
CA ALA A 163 5.91 -10.06 -4.38
C ALA A 163 4.78 -10.96 -4.87
N LEU A 164 3.92 -10.46 -5.78
CA LEU A 164 2.71 -11.17 -6.23
C LEU A 164 2.92 -12.00 -7.49
N VAL A 165 3.88 -11.65 -8.33
CA VAL A 165 4.10 -12.30 -9.62
C VAL A 165 5.50 -12.90 -9.66
N SER A 166 6.52 -12.08 -9.89
CA SER A 166 7.93 -12.48 -9.83
C SER A 166 8.87 -11.28 -9.98
N LYS A 167 10.13 -11.49 -9.66
CA LYS A 167 11.18 -10.50 -9.89
C LYS A 167 11.34 -10.16 -11.37
N GLU A 168 11.22 -11.14 -12.25
CA GLU A 168 11.32 -10.97 -13.71
C GLU A 168 10.18 -10.12 -14.25
N ALA A 169 8.94 -10.33 -13.74
CA ALA A 169 7.78 -9.51 -14.10
C ALA A 169 7.98 -8.05 -13.66
N SER A 170 8.50 -7.83 -12.45
CA SER A 170 8.83 -6.50 -11.93
C SER A 170 9.86 -5.78 -12.81
N ILE A 171 10.95 -6.46 -13.19
CA ILE A 171 11.99 -5.90 -14.08
C ILE A 171 11.38 -5.53 -15.44
N LYS A 172 10.64 -6.46 -16.08
CA LYS A 172 9.98 -6.23 -17.36
C LYS A 172 8.99 -5.06 -17.31
N LEU A 173 8.26 -4.92 -16.22
CA LEU A 173 7.37 -3.77 -16.00
C LEU A 173 8.19 -2.48 -15.90
N GLY A 174 9.27 -2.45 -15.11
CA GLY A 174 10.15 -1.29 -14.99
C GLY A 174 10.72 -0.84 -16.34
N ASP A 175 11.18 -1.78 -17.16
CA ASP A 175 11.65 -1.49 -18.52
C ASP A 175 10.53 -0.89 -19.39
N SER A 176 9.33 -1.41 -19.32
CA SER A 176 8.17 -0.90 -20.06
C SER A 176 7.74 0.51 -19.65
N LEU A 177 7.97 0.86 -18.40
CA LEU A 177 7.72 2.20 -17.84
C LEU A 177 8.91 3.16 -18.08
N VAL A 178 9.99 2.69 -18.71
CA VAL A 178 11.25 3.43 -18.86
C VAL A 178 11.78 3.91 -17.49
N TRP A 179 11.57 3.06 -16.46
CA TRP A 179 11.97 3.35 -15.09
C TRP A 179 13.35 2.78 -14.79
N HIS A 180 14.35 3.66 -14.71
CA HIS A 180 15.73 3.31 -14.39
C HIS A 180 16.22 4.18 -13.24
N ARG A 181 16.26 3.65 -12.03
CA ARG A 181 17.01 4.29 -10.94
C ARG A 181 18.50 3.99 -11.11
N LYS A 182 19.27 5.07 -11.04
CA LYS A 182 20.73 4.98 -10.97
C LYS A 182 21.17 4.77 -9.53
#